data_b67ae863430ea24d60bfa060fa480a23
#
_entry.id   b67ae863430ea24d60bfa060fa480a23
#
_cell.length_a   1.000
_cell.length_b   1.000
_cell.length_c   1.000
_cell.angle_alpha   90.00
_cell.angle_beta   90.00
_cell.angle_gamma   90.00
#
_symmetry.space_group_name_H-M   'P 1'
#
loop_
_entity.id
_entity.type
_entity.pdbx_description
1 polymer ?
#
loop_
_entity_poly.entity_id
_entity_poly.type
_entity_poly.pdbx_seq_one_letter_code
_entity_poly.pdbx_strand_id
1 'polypeptide(L)'
;MPTIGVAVAIPEPWATELQDYRTSVGDATALMIPTHITLVPPTVIEDGTLEAVEEHLAEAAEAVSPFTVHLRGTGTFRPVSPVVFVTLVRGISSCEVLADAVRKGPLEVELTFPFHPHVTIAHHLPDAQLDQAFADLADFECEFDVGEFHLYVHDAEHGWRPTRQFALRPAD
;
A
#
# COMPACT_ATOMS: atom_id res chain seq x y z
N MET A 1 -11.72 18.95 4.75
CA MET A 1 -11.99 17.55 4.29
C MET A 1 -10.66 16.82 4.20
N PRO A 2 -10.39 15.91 5.12
CA PRO A 2 -9.12 15.19 5.09
C PRO A 2 -9.01 14.22 3.91
N THR A 3 -7.79 13.96 3.47
CA THR A 3 -7.49 12.92 2.50
C THR A 3 -6.85 11.76 3.26
N ILE A 4 -7.42 10.58 3.10
CA ILE A 4 -6.96 9.38 3.80
C ILE A 4 -6.52 8.29 2.82
N GLY A 5 -5.75 7.35 3.33
CA GLY A 5 -5.41 6.12 2.63
C GLY A 5 -5.33 4.99 3.64
N VAL A 6 -5.48 3.77 3.18
CA VAL A 6 -5.36 2.58 4.02
C VAL A 6 -4.38 1.63 3.35
N ALA A 7 -3.41 1.15 4.10
CA ALA A 7 -2.34 0.32 3.53
C ALA A 7 -1.72 -0.63 4.54
N VAL A 8 -1.11 -1.68 4.02
CA VAL A 8 -0.25 -2.58 4.78
C VAL A 8 1.18 -2.04 4.70
N ALA A 9 1.79 -1.77 5.85
CA ALA A 9 3.18 -1.32 5.89
C ALA A 9 4.13 -2.49 5.62
N ILE A 10 5.20 -2.24 4.87
CA ILE A 10 6.24 -3.25 4.66
C ILE A 10 7.16 -3.24 5.89
N PRO A 11 7.51 -4.39 6.46
CA PRO A 11 8.37 -4.42 7.63
C PRO A 11 9.84 -4.14 7.30
N GLU A 12 10.62 -3.80 8.34
CA GLU A 12 12.06 -3.66 8.21
C GLU A 12 12.71 -5.05 8.12
N PRO A 13 13.86 -5.21 7.44
CA PRO A 13 14.65 -4.12 6.83
C PRO A 13 14.18 -3.69 5.44
N TRP A 14 13.20 -4.37 4.88
CA TRP A 14 12.78 -4.16 3.49
C TRP A 14 12.12 -2.81 3.25
N ALA A 15 11.39 -2.27 4.24
CA ALA A 15 10.75 -0.97 4.09
C ALA A 15 11.77 0.12 3.77
N THR A 16 12.84 0.22 4.56
CA THR A 16 13.90 1.19 4.34
C THR A 16 14.67 0.90 3.05
N GLU A 17 14.97 -0.36 2.77
CA GLU A 17 15.67 -0.76 1.54
C GLU A 17 14.92 -0.29 0.29
N LEU A 18 13.63 -0.54 0.23
CA LEU A 18 12.82 -0.16 -0.92
C LEU A 18 12.59 1.36 -0.98
N GLN A 19 12.45 2.01 0.16
CA GLN A 19 12.27 3.46 0.21
C GLN A 19 13.54 4.19 -0.22
N ASP A 20 14.70 3.71 0.23
CA ASP A 20 16.01 4.26 -0.18
C ASP A 20 16.20 4.06 -1.69
N TYR A 21 15.77 2.92 -2.23
CA TYR A 21 15.82 2.68 -3.67
C TYR A 21 14.97 3.70 -4.42
N ARG A 22 13.72 3.96 -3.98
CA ARG A 22 12.85 4.96 -4.61
C ARG A 22 13.51 6.34 -4.65
N THR A 23 14.14 6.73 -3.55
CA THR A 23 14.86 7.99 -3.47
C THR A 23 16.03 8.02 -4.46
N SER A 24 16.79 6.92 -4.52
CA SER A 24 17.98 6.83 -5.38
C SER A 24 17.66 6.88 -6.88
N VAL A 25 16.52 6.36 -7.29
CA VAL A 25 16.10 6.36 -8.71
C VAL A 25 15.46 7.69 -9.11
N GLY A 26 15.23 8.59 -8.17
CA GLY A 26 14.74 9.94 -8.43
C GLY A 26 13.27 10.19 -8.14
N ASP A 27 12.60 9.27 -7.43
CA ASP A 27 11.20 9.46 -7.05
C ASP A 27 11.12 10.43 -5.85
N ALA A 28 10.80 11.69 -6.14
CA ALA A 28 10.75 12.75 -5.14
C ALA A 28 9.68 12.51 -4.07
N THR A 29 8.68 11.69 -4.34
CA THR A 29 7.61 11.39 -3.38
C THR A 29 7.99 10.31 -2.37
N ALA A 30 9.13 9.64 -2.55
CA ALA A 30 9.58 8.57 -1.66
C ALA A 30 9.66 9.00 -0.20
N LEU A 31 10.08 10.22 0.07
CA LEU A 31 10.18 10.76 1.44
C LEU A 31 8.83 11.09 2.05
N MET A 32 7.78 11.18 1.25
CA MET A 32 6.44 11.56 1.68
C MET A 32 5.51 10.35 1.87
N ILE A 33 5.93 9.17 1.44
CA ILE A 33 5.11 7.96 1.47
C ILE A 33 5.93 6.78 1.96
N PRO A 34 5.59 6.16 3.12
CA PRO A 34 6.25 4.92 3.55
C PRO A 34 6.01 3.79 2.56
N THR A 35 6.93 2.85 2.46
CA THR A 35 6.78 1.66 1.61
C THR A 35 5.57 0.84 2.08
N HIS A 36 4.68 0.50 1.16
CA HIS A 36 3.39 -0.09 1.53
C HIS A 36 2.72 -0.87 0.40
N ILE A 37 1.69 -1.63 0.78
CA ILE A 37 0.72 -2.22 -0.15
C ILE A 37 -0.60 -1.47 0.06
N THR A 38 -1.09 -0.80 -0.97
CA THR A 38 -2.33 0.00 -0.86
C THR A 38 -3.56 -0.90 -0.76
N LEU A 39 -4.43 -0.61 0.20
CA LEU A 39 -5.76 -1.23 0.31
C LEU A 39 -6.84 -0.25 -0.16
N VAL A 40 -6.74 1.02 0.23
CA VAL A 40 -7.61 2.09 -0.24
C VAL A 40 -6.73 3.21 -0.76
N PRO A 41 -6.86 3.60 -2.04
CA PRO A 41 -6.09 4.71 -2.58
C PRO A 41 -6.48 6.04 -1.93
N PRO A 42 -5.72 7.12 -2.17
CA PRO A 42 -6.04 8.42 -1.60
C PRO A 42 -7.50 8.80 -1.84
N THR A 43 -8.21 9.08 -0.77
CA THR A 43 -9.66 9.34 -0.79
C THR A 43 -9.98 10.51 0.12
N VAL A 44 -10.70 11.50 -0.41
CA VAL A 44 -11.17 12.64 0.38
C VAL A 44 -12.43 12.20 1.11
N ILE A 45 -12.46 12.42 2.42
CA ILE A 45 -13.64 12.13 3.25
C ILE A 45 -14.21 13.43 3.81
N GLU A 46 -15.50 13.44 4.12
CA GLU A 46 -16.15 14.62 4.69
C GLU A 46 -15.67 14.86 6.12
N ASP A 47 -15.65 16.14 6.52
CA ASP A 47 -15.31 16.52 7.88
C ASP A 47 -16.28 15.84 8.87
N GLY A 48 -15.73 15.30 9.96
CA GLY A 48 -16.52 14.63 10.98
C GLY A 48 -16.81 13.16 10.70
N THR A 49 -16.34 12.60 9.58
CA THR A 49 -16.57 11.18 9.25
C THR A 49 -15.40 10.27 9.66
N LEU A 50 -14.28 10.84 10.11
CA LEU A 50 -13.09 10.06 10.46
C LEU A 50 -13.36 8.99 11.51
N GLU A 51 -14.14 9.30 12.53
CA GLU A 51 -14.50 8.34 13.57
C GLU A 51 -15.25 7.12 13.00
N ALA A 52 -16.22 7.36 12.11
CA ALA A 52 -16.96 6.29 11.46
C ALA A 52 -16.04 5.43 10.58
N VAL A 53 -15.06 6.06 9.91
CA VAL A 53 -14.03 5.35 9.13
C VAL A 53 -13.20 4.46 10.05
N GLU A 54 -12.75 4.97 11.18
CA GLU A 54 -11.94 4.20 12.13
C GLU A 54 -12.72 3.01 12.71
N GLU A 55 -13.99 3.19 13.05
CA GLU A 55 -14.84 2.10 13.53
C GLU A 55 -15.02 1.02 12.45
N HIS A 56 -15.24 1.44 11.21
CA HIS A 56 -15.35 0.50 10.09
C HIS A 56 -14.06 -0.29 9.88
N LEU A 57 -12.92 0.38 9.95
CA LEU A 57 -11.61 -0.30 9.78
C LEU A 57 -11.36 -1.32 10.89
N ALA A 58 -11.76 -1.01 12.12
CA ALA A 58 -11.64 -1.95 13.23
C ALA A 58 -12.50 -3.21 12.99
N GLU A 59 -13.71 -3.05 12.49
CA GLU A 59 -14.59 -4.17 12.13
C GLU A 59 -14.01 -5.00 10.99
N ALA A 60 -13.48 -4.32 9.95
CA ALA A 60 -12.86 -4.99 8.81
C ALA A 60 -11.64 -5.84 9.26
N ALA A 61 -10.83 -5.30 10.16
CA ALA A 61 -9.67 -6.02 10.71
C ALA A 61 -10.07 -7.29 11.44
N GLU A 62 -11.15 -7.26 12.21
CA GLU A 62 -11.65 -8.44 12.95
C GLU A 62 -12.18 -9.53 12.02
N ALA A 63 -12.55 -9.19 10.81
CA ALA A 63 -13.10 -10.13 9.84
C ALA A 63 -12.05 -10.91 9.07
N VAL A 64 -10.78 -10.52 9.16
CA VAL A 64 -9.68 -11.11 8.36
C VAL A 64 -8.58 -11.63 9.26
N SER A 65 -8.16 -12.87 9.04
CA SER A 65 -7.05 -13.48 9.78
C SER A 65 -5.70 -13.01 9.23
N PRO A 66 -4.65 -12.99 10.05
CA PRO A 66 -3.29 -12.72 9.56
C PRO A 66 -2.90 -13.67 8.42
N PHE A 67 -2.05 -13.21 7.54
CA PHE A 67 -1.63 -13.98 6.38
C PHE A 67 -0.19 -13.65 6.00
N THR A 68 0.41 -14.50 5.17
CA THR A 68 1.77 -14.32 4.69
C THR A 68 1.78 -13.67 3.31
N VAL A 69 2.69 -12.71 3.12
CA VAL A 69 2.97 -12.10 1.83
C VAL A 69 4.38 -12.48 1.39
N HIS A 70 4.51 -12.93 0.16
CA HIS A 70 5.80 -13.19 -0.48
C HIS A 70 5.92 -12.24 -1.68
N LEU A 71 6.93 -11.38 -1.64
CA LEU A 71 7.27 -10.45 -2.72
C LEU A 71 8.40 -11.04 -3.54
N ARG A 72 8.30 -10.98 -4.86
CA ARG A 72 9.37 -11.47 -5.74
C ARG A 72 9.25 -10.84 -7.12
N GLY A 73 10.36 -10.24 -7.58
CA GLY A 73 10.45 -9.68 -8.91
C GLY A 73 9.68 -8.39 -9.12
N THR A 74 9.71 -7.89 -10.33
CA THR A 74 9.11 -6.60 -10.68
C THR A 74 8.03 -6.74 -11.73
N GLY A 75 7.15 -5.73 -11.76
CA GLY A 75 6.13 -5.57 -12.78
C GLY A 75 5.94 -4.09 -13.08
N THR A 76 5.12 -3.78 -14.09
CA THR A 76 4.84 -2.40 -14.46
C THR A 76 3.41 -2.27 -14.97
N PHE A 77 2.80 -1.12 -14.71
CA PHE A 77 1.48 -0.79 -15.24
C PHE A 77 1.55 -0.07 -16.60
N ARG A 78 2.78 0.18 -17.13
CA ARG A 78 2.93 0.83 -18.42
C ARG A 78 2.31 -0.01 -19.55
N PRO A 79 1.72 0.58 -20.56
CA PRO A 79 1.62 2.02 -20.85
C PRO A 79 0.45 2.74 -20.15
N VAL A 80 -0.37 2.05 -19.37
CA VAL A 80 -1.54 2.65 -18.71
C VAL A 80 -1.13 3.65 -17.63
N SER A 81 -0.09 3.34 -16.86
CA SER A 81 0.40 4.18 -15.79
C SER A 81 1.93 4.05 -15.67
N PRO A 82 2.66 5.17 -15.45
CA PRO A 82 4.13 5.14 -15.35
C PRO A 82 4.58 4.66 -13.97
N VAL A 83 4.32 3.40 -13.66
CA VAL A 83 4.60 2.79 -12.35
C VAL A 83 5.36 1.49 -12.54
N VAL A 84 6.43 1.30 -11.75
CA VAL A 84 7.13 0.03 -11.57
C VAL A 84 6.99 -0.39 -10.11
N PHE A 85 6.75 -1.67 -9.89
CA PHE A 85 6.48 -2.20 -8.56
C PHE A 85 7.11 -3.57 -8.35
N VAL A 86 7.23 -3.97 -7.07
CA VAL A 86 7.56 -5.34 -6.69
C VAL A 86 6.26 -6.14 -6.62
N THR A 87 6.26 -7.32 -7.19
CA THR A 87 5.06 -8.15 -7.30
C THR A 87 4.86 -9.04 -6.09
N LEU A 88 3.59 -9.37 -5.80
CA LEU A 88 3.26 -10.43 -4.85
C LEU A 88 3.17 -11.76 -5.61
N VAL A 89 3.81 -12.79 -5.08
CA VAL A 89 3.68 -14.16 -5.56
C VAL A 89 2.92 -15.03 -4.56
N ARG A 90 2.69 -14.53 -3.34
CA ARG A 90 1.85 -15.14 -2.31
C ARG A 90 1.16 -14.04 -1.52
N GLY A 91 -0.08 -14.28 -1.10
CA GLY A 91 -0.87 -13.32 -0.33
C GLY A 91 -1.78 -12.44 -1.17
N ILE A 92 -1.84 -12.65 -2.48
CA ILE A 92 -2.67 -11.87 -3.39
C ILE A 92 -4.14 -11.97 -2.99
N SER A 93 -4.66 -13.19 -2.87
CA SER A 93 -6.07 -13.42 -2.51
C SER A 93 -6.40 -12.86 -1.13
N SER A 94 -5.48 -13.01 -0.16
CA SER A 94 -5.67 -12.46 1.18
C SER A 94 -5.72 -10.93 1.17
N CYS A 95 -4.86 -10.29 0.38
CA CYS A 95 -4.92 -8.84 0.18
C CYS A 95 -6.23 -8.41 -0.46
N GLU A 96 -6.73 -9.16 -1.42
CA GLU A 96 -8.02 -8.88 -2.07
C GLU A 96 -9.17 -8.97 -1.07
N VAL A 97 -9.19 -10.01 -0.23
CA VAL A 97 -10.21 -10.18 0.81
C VAL A 97 -10.16 -9.02 1.80
N LEU A 98 -8.96 -8.64 2.25
CA LEU A 98 -8.79 -7.53 3.17
C LEU A 98 -9.22 -6.20 2.54
N ALA A 99 -8.80 -5.94 1.30
CA ALA A 99 -9.18 -4.73 0.58
C ALA A 99 -10.69 -4.65 0.39
N ASP A 100 -11.34 -5.76 0.05
CA ASP A 100 -12.79 -5.80 -0.09
C ASP A 100 -13.50 -5.48 1.23
N ALA A 101 -13.01 -6.02 2.34
CA ALA A 101 -13.57 -5.74 3.66
C ALA A 101 -13.43 -4.27 4.03
N VAL A 102 -12.26 -3.68 3.75
CA VAL A 102 -11.95 -2.28 4.05
C VAL A 102 -12.76 -1.32 3.18
N ARG A 103 -12.98 -1.67 1.91
CA ARG A 103 -13.68 -0.81 0.94
C ARG A 103 -15.20 -0.97 0.96
N LYS A 104 -15.77 -1.33 2.09
CA LYS A 104 -17.20 -1.34 2.31
C LYS A 104 -17.61 -0.17 3.20
N GLY A 105 -18.92 0.10 3.30
CA GLY A 105 -19.44 1.15 4.16
C GLY A 105 -18.91 2.53 3.80
N PRO A 106 -18.35 3.28 4.78
CA PRO A 106 -17.93 4.67 4.55
C PRO A 106 -16.74 4.80 3.60
N LEU A 107 -16.03 3.70 3.31
CA LEU A 107 -14.90 3.69 2.38
C LEU A 107 -15.22 2.98 1.08
N GLU A 108 -16.49 2.78 0.77
CA GLU A 108 -16.87 2.23 -0.52
C GLU A 108 -16.52 3.23 -1.61
N VAL A 109 -15.50 2.87 -2.40
CA VAL A 109 -15.01 3.70 -3.51
C VAL A 109 -15.03 2.88 -4.79
N GLU A 110 -15.39 3.56 -5.88
CA GLU A 110 -15.33 2.94 -7.20
C GLU A 110 -13.88 3.01 -7.70
N LEU A 111 -13.30 1.85 -8.00
CA LEU A 111 -11.94 1.80 -8.53
C LEU A 111 -11.97 1.96 -10.05
N THR A 112 -11.03 2.77 -10.57
CA THR A 112 -10.85 2.95 -12.02
C THR A 112 -10.38 1.64 -12.67
N PHE A 113 -9.59 0.86 -11.95
CA PHE A 113 -9.05 -0.42 -12.41
C PHE A 113 -9.28 -1.49 -11.34
N PRO A 114 -9.28 -2.79 -11.72
CA PRO A 114 -9.35 -3.87 -10.73
C PRO A 114 -8.23 -3.75 -9.69
N PHE A 115 -8.53 -4.13 -8.47
CA PHE A 115 -7.55 -4.12 -7.39
C PHE A 115 -6.39 -5.06 -7.72
N HIS A 116 -5.17 -4.54 -7.63
CA HIS A 116 -3.95 -5.29 -7.89
C HIS A 116 -2.94 -4.96 -6.78
N PRO A 117 -2.75 -5.85 -5.78
CA PRO A 117 -1.81 -5.56 -4.70
C PRO A 117 -0.37 -5.51 -5.23
N HIS A 118 0.35 -4.49 -4.85
CA HIS A 118 1.72 -4.26 -5.31
C HIS A 118 2.45 -3.32 -4.37
N VAL A 119 3.77 -3.28 -4.49
CA VAL A 119 4.64 -2.36 -3.75
C VAL A 119 5.34 -1.45 -4.75
N THR A 120 4.93 -0.20 -4.83
CA THR A 120 5.52 0.76 -5.76
C THR A 120 6.97 1.06 -5.39
N ILE A 121 7.86 1.02 -6.37
CA ILE A 121 9.29 1.35 -6.22
C ILE A 121 9.73 2.50 -7.12
N ALA A 122 8.93 2.88 -8.11
CA ALA A 122 9.20 4.04 -8.97
C ALA A 122 7.92 4.44 -9.68
N HIS A 123 7.59 5.75 -9.67
CA HIS A 123 6.44 6.24 -10.40
C HIS A 123 6.64 7.68 -10.86
N HIS A 124 5.97 8.04 -11.96
CA HIS A 124 6.04 9.38 -12.57
C HIS A 124 7.48 9.82 -12.89
N LEU A 125 8.29 8.87 -13.35
CA LEU A 125 9.66 9.11 -13.78
C LEU A 125 9.77 8.88 -15.29
N PRO A 126 10.83 9.41 -15.94
CA PRO A 126 11.11 9.09 -17.35
C PRO A 126 11.28 7.59 -17.55
N ASP A 127 10.97 7.09 -18.75
CA ASP A 127 11.03 5.66 -19.06
C ASP A 127 12.39 5.02 -18.75
N ALA A 128 13.49 5.77 -18.93
CA ALA A 128 14.83 5.24 -18.65
C ALA A 128 14.98 4.86 -17.16
N GLN A 129 14.49 5.69 -16.23
CA GLN A 129 14.52 5.37 -14.80
C GLN A 129 13.54 4.26 -14.43
N LEU A 130 12.37 4.22 -15.08
CA LEU A 130 11.42 3.11 -14.87
C LEU A 130 12.00 1.79 -15.36
N ASP A 131 12.66 1.77 -16.51
CA ASP A 131 13.35 0.59 -17.01
C ASP A 131 14.46 0.14 -16.08
N GLN A 132 15.21 1.09 -15.53
CA GLN A 132 16.26 0.81 -14.56
C GLN A 132 15.68 0.15 -13.29
N ALA A 133 14.60 0.70 -12.76
CA ALA A 133 13.95 0.14 -11.55
C ALA A 133 13.44 -1.28 -11.81
N PHE A 134 12.86 -1.50 -12.97
CA PHE A 134 12.37 -2.82 -13.38
C PHE A 134 13.51 -3.85 -13.39
N ALA A 135 14.67 -3.47 -13.91
CA ALA A 135 15.84 -4.35 -14.00
C ALA A 135 16.55 -4.51 -12.65
N ASP A 136 16.72 -3.43 -11.90
CA ASP A 136 17.50 -3.44 -10.65
C ASP A 136 16.88 -4.31 -9.57
N LEU A 137 15.56 -4.36 -9.47
CA LEU A 137 14.85 -5.13 -8.44
C LEU A 137 14.21 -6.41 -8.97
N ALA A 138 14.58 -6.83 -10.20
CA ALA A 138 14.04 -8.04 -10.80
C ALA A 138 14.30 -9.30 -9.96
N ASP A 139 15.38 -9.31 -9.16
CA ASP A 139 15.74 -10.42 -8.28
C ASP A 139 15.38 -10.17 -6.82
N PHE A 140 14.71 -9.06 -6.51
CA PHE A 140 14.29 -8.76 -5.14
C PHE A 140 13.30 -9.82 -4.65
N GLU A 141 13.49 -10.27 -3.42
CA GLU A 141 12.60 -11.26 -2.81
C GLU A 141 12.58 -11.07 -1.30
N CYS A 142 11.37 -11.12 -0.71
CA CYS A 142 11.22 -11.18 0.73
C CYS A 142 9.87 -11.82 1.10
N GLU A 143 9.77 -12.30 2.32
CA GLU A 143 8.54 -12.88 2.84
C GLU A 143 8.31 -12.37 4.25
N PHE A 144 7.06 -12.02 4.56
CA PHE A 144 6.70 -11.54 5.89
C PHE A 144 5.23 -11.84 6.19
N ASP A 145 4.89 -11.84 7.48
CA ASP A 145 3.52 -12.02 7.92
C ASP A 145 2.84 -10.66 8.08
N VAL A 146 1.59 -10.58 7.62
CA VAL A 146 0.75 -9.39 7.79
C VAL A 146 -0.18 -9.64 8.97
N GLY A 147 0.03 -8.90 10.05
CA GLY A 147 -0.79 -8.97 11.26
C GLY A 147 -1.61 -7.73 11.51
N GLU A 148 -1.45 -6.71 10.69
CA GLU A 148 -2.10 -5.41 10.90
C GLU A 148 -2.08 -4.57 9.63
N PHE A 149 -2.89 -3.52 9.59
CA PHE A 149 -2.81 -2.48 8.57
C PHE A 149 -2.98 -1.12 9.23
N HIS A 150 -2.73 -0.05 8.46
CA HIS A 150 -2.72 1.31 8.99
C HIS A 150 -3.64 2.23 8.22
N LEU A 151 -4.22 3.18 8.94
CA LEU A 151 -4.87 4.36 8.37
C LEU A 151 -3.83 5.47 8.28
N TYR A 152 -3.71 6.08 7.12
CA TYR A 152 -2.82 7.22 6.87
C TYR A 152 -3.66 8.45 6.56
N VAL A 153 -3.21 9.59 7.07
CA VAL A 153 -3.81 10.89 6.74
C VAL A 153 -2.76 11.72 6.04
N HIS A 154 -3.13 12.35 4.94
CA HIS A 154 -2.22 13.21 4.19
C HIS A 154 -2.04 14.56 4.86
N ASP A 155 -0.78 14.95 5.04
CA ASP A 155 -0.35 16.25 5.57
C ASP A 155 0.47 16.94 4.49
N ALA A 156 0.12 18.19 4.16
CA ALA A 156 0.80 18.94 3.11
C ALA A 156 2.30 19.14 3.39
N GLU A 157 2.70 19.21 4.66
CA GLU A 157 4.10 19.42 5.04
C GLU A 157 4.89 18.11 5.19
N HIS A 158 4.24 17.05 5.67
CA HIS A 158 4.93 15.80 6.05
C HIS A 158 4.52 14.59 5.21
N GLY A 159 3.59 14.75 4.25
CA GLY A 159 3.10 13.67 3.42
C GLY A 159 2.12 12.76 4.14
N TRP A 160 2.20 11.47 3.88
CA TRP A 160 1.30 10.46 4.45
C TRP A 160 1.80 10.02 5.81
N ARG A 161 0.98 10.23 6.83
CA ARG A 161 1.33 9.90 8.22
C ARG A 161 0.41 8.80 8.74
N PRO A 162 0.97 7.69 9.28
CA PRO A 162 0.15 6.68 9.93
C PRO A 162 -0.46 7.27 11.21
N THR A 163 -1.78 7.24 11.32
CA THR A 163 -2.49 7.81 12.47
C THR A 163 -3.09 6.75 13.37
N ARG A 164 -3.35 5.54 12.84
CA ARG A 164 -3.94 4.45 13.60
C ARG A 164 -3.62 3.11 12.98
N GLN A 165 -3.39 2.13 13.84
CA GLN A 165 -3.07 0.75 13.49
C GLN A 165 -4.26 -0.16 13.83
N PHE A 166 -4.53 -1.14 12.99
CA PHE A 166 -5.63 -2.10 13.17
C PHE A 166 -5.07 -3.52 13.10
N ALA A 167 -5.12 -4.24 14.22
CA ALA A 167 -4.69 -5.62 14.26
C ALA A 167 -5.72 -6.54 13.59
N LEU A 168 -5.26 -7.46 12.75
CA LEU A 168 -6.11 -8.48 12.16
C LEU A 168 -6.57 -9.48 13.22
N ARG A 169 -7.63 -10.21 12.91
CA ARG A 169 -8.19 -11.20 13.84
C ARG A 169 -7.13 -12.24 14.21
N PRO A 170 -6.84 -12.43 15.52
CA PRO A 170 -5.83 -13.42 15.92
C PRO A 170 -6.23 -14.83 15.46
N ALA A 171 -5.22 -15.63 15.10
CA ALA A 171 -5.43 -17.03 14.79
C ALA A 171 -5.85 -17.77 16.06
N ASP A 172 -6.86 -18.60 15.95
CA ASP A 172 -7.33 -19.45 17.05
C ASP A 172 -6.32 -20.57 17.35
#